data_2346f661ff104cea5a6281aac6a2f011
#
_entry.id   2346f661ff104cea5a6281aac6a2f011
#
_cell.length_a   1.000
_cell.length_b   1.000
_cell.length_c   1.000
_cell.angle_alpha   90.00
_cell.angle_beta   90.00
_cell.angle_gamma   90.00
#
_symmetry.space_group_name_H-M   'P 1'
#
loop_
_entity.id
_entity.type
_entity.pdbx_description
1 polymer ?
#
loop_
_entity_poly.entity_id
_entity_poly.type
_entity_poly.pdbx_seq_one_letter_code
_entity_poly.pdbx_strand_id
1 'polypeptide(L)'
;KVVGALGEKARYGAAMRKAGIDIDNLTPAVQEALARSGLAQRSSSIAGTDFGNMFVTDIVRQTMPTYSMVPEAIKQLRRIPVVGNFMAFPAEIIRTSGNIVNRSLKEMGFQATDDLVKAMGKEQADIFARQVRSIGAQRLSGYVAMAGAAPLAFKSAAHDMLGITEAEEDILQAGAAPWTKGNTLVYLTEPDEKGEAEYIDLSYMLPYEFMLTPARAAMQEYFAKGSVDAG
;
A
#
# COMPACT_ATOMS: atom_id res chain seq x y z
N LYS A 1 -2.72 6.21 -13.22
CA LYS A 1 -3.72 5.12 -13.25
C LYS A 1 -3.43 4.08 -14.33
N VAL A 2 -3.07 4.49 -15.55
CA VAL A 2 -2.77 3.56 -16.67
C VAL A 2 -1.65 2.59 -16.28
N VAL A 3 -0.53 3.07 -15.74
CA VAL A 3 0.61 2.22 -15.33
C VAL A 3 0.21 1.20 -14.26
N GLY A 4 -0.62 1.60 -13.28
CA GLY A 4 -1.12 0.68 -12.25
C GLY A 4 -2.02 -0.41 -12.84
N ALA A 5 -2.90 -0.05 -13.79
CA ALA A 5 -3.76 -1.00 -14.47
C ALA A 5 -2.94 -2.02 -15.29
N LEU A 6 -1.90 -1.56 -16.00
CA LEU A 6 -0.99 -2.46 -16.72
C LEU A 6 -0.25 -3.41 -15.77
N GLY A 7 0.23 -2.91 -14.62
CA GLY A 7 0.89 -3.75 -13.62
C GLY A 7 -0.03 -4.83 -13.03
N GLU A 8 -1.25 -4.47 -12.65
CA GLU A 8 -2.23 -5.43 -12.14
C GLU A 8 -2.67 -6.42 -13.23
N LYS A 9 -2.87 -5.96 -14.46
CA LYS A 9 -3.17 -6.84 -15.61
C LYS A 9 -2.04 -7.84 -15.85
N ALA A 10 -0.79 -7.40 -15.76
CA ALA A 10 0.35 -8.30 -15.91
C ALA A 10 0.38 -9.37 -14.80
N ARG A 11 0.12 -8.99 -13.53
CA ARG A 11 0.09 -9.94 -12.39
C ARG A 11 -1.01 -10.98 -12.53
N TYR A 12 -2.27 -10.54 -12.70
CA TYR A 12 -3.40 -11.45 -12.82
C TYR A 12 -3.38 -12.22 -14.15
N GLY A 13 -2.94 -11.58 -15.24
CA GLY A 13 -2.73 -12.25 -16.52
C GLY A 13 -1.67 -13.35 -16.42
N ALA A 14 -0.57 -13.12 -15.68
CA ALA A 14 0.41 -14.17 -15.43
C ALA A 14 -0.15 -15.31 -14.57
N ALA A 15 -0.96 -14.99 -13.54
CA ALA A 15 -1.64 -15.99 -12.72
C ALA A 15 -2.61 -16.86 -13.54
N MET A 16 -3.41 -16.24 -14.39
CA MET A 16 -4.35 -16.93 -15.27
C MET A 16 -3.63 -17.75 -16.33
N ARG A 17 -2.57 -17.23 -16.97
CA ARG A 17 -1.77 -18.00 -17.95
C ARG A 17 -1.16 -19.25 -17.33
N LYS A 18 -0.67 -19.20 -16.08
CA LYS A 18 -0.19 -20.39 -15.36
C LYS A 18 -1.30 -21.43 -15.14
N ALA A 19 -2.54 -20.98 -15.04
CA ALA A 19 -3.72 -21.85 -14.99
C ALA A 19 -4.25 -22.23 -16.38
N GLY A 20 -3.54 -21.91 -17.47
CA GLY A 20 -3.95 -22.21 -18.83
C GLY A 20 -5.07 -21.31 -19.37
N ILE A 21 -5.26 -20.11 -18.80
CA ILE A 21 -6.36 -19.20 -19.13
C ILE A 21 -5.78 -17.86 -19.61
N ASP A 22 -6.35 -17.32 -20.68
CA ASP A 22 -6.03 -15.98 -21.19
C ASP A 22 -6.98 -14.93 -20.60
N ILE A 23 -6.43 -13.93 -19.91
CA ILE A 23 -7.21 -12.83 -19.29
C ILE A 23 -7.96 -11.99 -20.33
N ASP A 24 -7.47 -11.94 -21.57
CA ASP A 24 -8.09 -11.18 -22.65
C ASP A 24 -9.19 -11.98 -23.40
N ASN A 25 -9.24 -13.30 -23.20
CA ASN A 25 -10.19 -14.22 -23.85
C ASN A 25 -10.91 -15.12 -22.84
N LEU A 26 -11.47 -14.52 -21.79
CA LEU A 26 -12.20 -15.26 -20.76
C LEU A 26 -13.56 -15.74 -21.29
N THR A 27 -13.86 -17.01 -21.06
CA THR A 27 -15.22 -17.53 -21.34
C THR A 27 -16.26 -16.88 -20.41
N PRO A 28 -17.52 -16.74 -20.83
CA PRO A 28 -18.58 -16.19 -19.98
C PRO A 28 -18.70 -16.89 -18.62
N ALA A 29 -18.53 -18.21 -18.58
CA ALA A 29 -18.55 -18.98 -17.34
C ALA A 29 -17.43 -18.60 -16.38
N VAL A 30 -16.20 -18.41 -16.90
CA VAL A 30 -15.05 -17.95 -16.08
C VAL A 30 -15.23 -16.51 -15.62
N GLN A 31 -15.77 -15.62 -16.46
CA GLN A 31 -16.07 -14.24 -16.09
C GLN A 31 -17.06 -14.19 -14.92
N GLU A 32 -18.16 -14.97 -15.02
CA GLU A 32 -19.17 -15.03 -13.98
C GLU A 32 -18.63 -15.63 -12.68
N ALA A 33 -17.85 -16.70 -12.77
CA ALA A 33 -17.21 -17.31 -11.61
C ALA A 33 -16.22 -16.36 -10.92
N LEU A 34 -15.40 -15.62 -11.68
CA LEU A 34 -14.53 -14.57 -11.15
C LEU A 34 -15.33 -13.42 -10.49
N ALA A 35 -16.45 -13.05 -11.10
CA ALA A 35 -17.34 -12.03 -10.56
C ALA A 35 -17.88 -12.41 -9.19
N ARG A 36 -18.27 -13.66 -9.00
CA ARG A 36 -18.81 -14.20 -7.74
C ARG A 36 -17.72 -14.52 -6.71
N SER A 37 -16.47 -14.68 -7.12
CA SER A 37 -15.35 -15.09 -6.27
C SER A 37 -14.97 -14.07 -5.19
N GLY A 38 -15.50 -12.84 -5.26
CA GLY A 38 -15.16 -11.75 -4.34
C GLY A 38 -13.82 -11.07 -4.62
N LEU A 39 -13.08 -11.49 -5.66
CA LEU A 39 -11.84 -10.84 -6.09
C LEU A 39 -12.08 -9.47 -6.73
N ALA A 40 -13.25 -9.22 -7.32
CA ALA A 40 -13.65 -7.92 -7.82
C ALA A 40 -15.00 -7.51 -7.20
N GLN A 41 -15.09 -6.30 -6.68
CA GLN A 41 -16.27 -5.85 -5.93
C GLN A 41 -17.45 -5.42 -6.82
N ARG A 42 -17.22 -5.10 -8.10
CA ARG A 42 -18.23 -4.57 -9.03
C ARG A 42 -18.54 -5.45 -10.23
N SER A 43 -18.02 -6.64 -10.26
CA SER A 43 -18.06 -7.48 -11.45
C SER A 43 -19.41 -8.11 -11.76
N SER A 44 -20.41 -8.02 -10.86
CA SER A 44 -21.74 -8.59 -11.09
C SER A 44 -22.55 -7.93 -12.23
N SER A 45 -22.10 -6.79 -12.77
CA SER A 45 -22.76 -6.08 -13.88
C SER A 45 -21.94 -6.03 -15.17
N ILE A 46 -20.78 -6.72 -15.22
CA ILE A 46 -19.84 -6.60 -16.31
C ILE A 46 -19.66 -7.95 -16.98
N ALA A 47 -20.60 -8.30 -17.85
CA ALA A 47 -20.44 -9.36 -18.82
C ALA A 47 -20.03 -8.74 -20.16
N GLY A 48 -18.92 -9.20 -20.76
CA GLY A 48 -18.51 -8.71 -22.07
C GLY A 48 -17.02 -8.91 -22.36
N THR A 49 -16.63 -8.58 -23.58
CA THR A 49 -15.27 -8.75 -24.13
C THR A 49 -14.18 -7.96 -23.36
N ASP A 50 -14.55 -7.06 -22.47
CA ASP A 50 -13.61 -6.18 -21.75
C ASP A 50 -13.50 -6.51 -20.24
N PHE A 51 -13.98 -7.69 -19.83
CA PHE A 51 -14.00 -8.10 -18.41
C PHE A 51 -12.63 -8.02 -17.77
N GLY A 52 -11.57 -8.48 -18.45
CA GLY A 52 -10.21 -8.45 -17.92
C GLY A 52 -9.73 -7.04 -17.58
N ASN A 53 -9.99 -6.07 -18.45
CA ASN A 53 -9.62 -4.66 -18.19
C ASN A 53 -10.46 -4.04 -17.06
N MET A 54 -11.75 -4.38 -16.98
CA MET A 54 -12.62 -3.86 -15.94
C MET A 54 -12.30 -4.46 -14.57
N PHE A 55 -12.01 -5.77 -14.51
CA PHE A 55 -11.53 -6.47 -13.32
C PHE A 55 -10.30 -5.79 -12.73
N VAL A 56 -9.30 -5.53 -13.58
CA VAL A 56 -8.06 -4.87 -13.20
C VAL A 56 -8.28 -3.41 -12.80
N THR A 57 -9.13 -2.69 -13.53
CA THR A 57 -9.45 -1.27 -13.24
C THR A 57 -10.10 -1.12 -11.88
N ASP A 58 -10.96 -2.06 -11.48
CA ASP A 58 -11.57 -2.05 -10.15
C ASP A 58 -10.52 -2.21 -9.04
N ILE A 59 -9.53 -3.09 -9.23
CA ILE A 59 -8.41 -3.25 -8.28
C ILE A 59 -7.63 -1.95 -8.13
N VAL A 60 -7.23 -1.35 -9.25
CA VAL A 60 -6.44 -0.12 -9.26
C VAL A 60 -7.20 1.05 -8.64
N ARG A 61 -8.49 1.15 -8.91
CA ARG A 61 -9.34 2.19 -8.32
C ARG A 61 -9.40 2.11 -6.80
N GLN A 62 -9.38 0.90 -6.25
CA GLN A 62 -9.40 0.69 -4.80
C GLN A 62 -8.05 0.93 -4.14
N THR A 63 -6.96 0.54 -4.79
CA THR A 63 -5.61 0.52 -4.22
C THR A 63 -4.76 1.74 -4.56
N MET A 64 -5.22 2.60 -5.47
CA MET A 64 -4.52 3.84 -5.82
C MET A 64 -5.29 5.07 -5.36
N PRO A 65 -4.58 6.14 -4.93
CA PRO A 65 -5.21 7.40 -4.53
C PRO A 65 -6.11 7.97 -5.64
N THR A 66 -7.35 8.27 -5.29
CA THR A 66 -8.36 8.78 -6.21
C THR A 66 -9.27 9.76 -5.47
N TYR A 67 -9.03 11.05 -5.60
CA TYR A 67 -9.77 12.09 -4.90
C TYR A 67 -11.30 12.07 -5.14
N SER A 68 -11.77 11.42 -6.20
CA SER A 68 -13.20 11.22 -6.46
C SER A 68 -13.87 10.26 -5.47
N MET A 69 -13.08 9.42 -4.76
CA MET A 69 -13.57 8.43 -3.79
C MET A 69 -13.45 8.87 -2.34
N VAL A 70 -13.00 10.10 -2.11
CA VAL A 70 -12.98 10.70 -0.77
C VAL A 70 -14.41 10.78 -0.23
N PRO A 71 -14.66 10.38 1.04
CA PRO A 71 -16.00 10.45 1.64
C PRO A 71 -16.61 11.86 1.54
N GLU A 72 -17.95 11.92 1.37
CA GLU A 72 -18.65 13.18 1.14
C GLU A 72 -18.45 14.19 2.30
N ALA A 73 -18.38 13.69 3.53
CA ALA A 73 -18.08 14.53 4.70
C ALA A 73 -16.73 15.28 4.57
N ILE A 74 -15.70 14.60 4.03
CA ILE A 74 -14.40 15.22 3.77
C ILE A 74 -14.46 16.18 2.58
N LYS A 75 -15.27 15.88 1.56
CA LYS A 75 -15.49 16.81 0.44
C LYS A 75 -16.17 18.10 0.88
N GLN A 76 -17.05 18.04 1.89
CA GLN A 76 -17.67 19.24 2.47
C GLN A 76 -16.64 20.10 3.23
N LEU A 77 -15.66 19.48 3.91
CA LEU A 77 -14.55 20.19 4.55
C LEU A 77 -13.67 20.94 3.56
N ARG A 78 -13.61 20.51 2.29
CA ARG A 78 -12.89 21.24 1.22
C ARG A 78 -13.42 22.65 0.98
N ARG A 79 -14.65 22.97 1.40
CA ARG A 79 -15.24 24.30 1.28
C ARG A 79 -14.64 25.29 2.28
N ILE A 80 -13.91 24.79 3.31
CA ILE A 80 -13.21 25.61 4.27
C ILE A 80 -11.81 25.91 3.68
N PRO A 81 -11.50 27.19 3.34
CA PRO A 81 -10.19 27.57 2.84
C PRO A 81 -9.08 27.12 3.81
N VAL A 82 -7.94 26.67 3.27
CA VAL A 82 -6.74 26.21 3.99
C VAL A 82 -6.89 24.80 4.60
N VAL A 83 -7.96 24.49 5.34
CA VAL A 83 -8.11 23.19 6.04
C VAL A 83 -8.52 22.07 5.08
N GLY A 84 -9.41 22.34 4.14
CA GLY A 84 -10.06 21.32 3.34
C GLY A 84 -9.14 20.61 2.32
N ASN A 85 -8.15 21.32 1.80
CA ASN A 85 -7.18 20.70 0.87
C ASN A 85 -6.21 19.77 1.60
N PHE A 86 -5.85 20.09 2.85
CA PHE A 86 -4.97 19.23 3.66
C PHE A 86 -5.66 17.97 4.15
N MET A 87 -6.97 17.99 4.42
CA MET A 87 -7.70 16.83 4.95
C MET A 87 -7.99 15.75 3.89
N ALA A 88 -8.08 16.13 2.62
CA ALA A 88 -8.42 15.18 1.56
C ALA A 88 -7.30 14.19 1.26
N PHE A 89 -6.05 14.63 1.37
CA PHE A 89 -4.89 13.79 1.12
C PHE A 89 -4.70 12.71 2.20
N PRO A 90 -4.63 13.02 3.51
CA PRO A 90 -4.57 12.02 4.56
C PRO A 90 -5.74 11.02 4.51
N ALA A 91 -6.97 11.50 4.29
CA ALA A 91 -8.13 10.63 4.18
C ALA A 91 -8.00 9.62 3.04
N GLU A 92 -7.45 10.05 1.90
CA GLU A 92 -7.23 9.18 0.75
C GLU A 92 -6.10 8.17 1.01
N ILE A 93 -5.04 8.57 1.72
CA ILE A 93 -3.97 7.66 2.15
C ILE A 93 -4.52 6.60 3.12
N ILE A 94 -5.32 6.99 4.10
CA ILE A 94 -5.96 6.05 5.04
C ILE A 94 -6.85 5.06 4.27
N ARG A 95 -7.68 5.56 3.38
CA ARG A 95 -8.57 4.73 2.56
C ARG A 95 -7.80 3.72 1.69
N THR A 96 -6.79 4.18 0.97
CA THR A 96 -6.00 3.33 0.08
C THR A 96 -5.17 2.32 0.85
N SER A 97 -4.56 2.71 1.97
CA SER A 97 -3.83 1.81 2.87
C SER A 97 -4.73 0.69 3.40
N GLY A 98 -5.89 1.05 3.94
CA GLY A 98 -6.87 0.08 4.40
C GLY A 98 -7.33 -0.88 3.29
N ASN A 99 -7.54 -0.36 2.09
CA ASN A 99 -7.91 -1.17 0.93
C ASN A 99 -6.78 -2.09 0.46
N ILE A 100 -5.53 -1.62 0.46
CA ILE A 100 -4.36 -2.45 0.11
C ILE A 100 -4.24 -3.61 1.08
N VAL A 101 -4.29 -3.35 2.39
CA VAL A 101 -4.21 -4.39 3.42
C VAL A 101 -5.38 -5.37 3.30
N ASN A 102 -6.62 -4.88 3.28
CA ASN A 102 -7.82 -5.71 3.16
C ASN A 102 -7.79 -6.58 1.90
N ARG A 103 -7.38 -6.00 0.77
CA ARG A 103 -7.23 -6.74 -0.47
C ARG A 103 -6.16 -7.81 -0.38
N SER A 104 -5.00 -7.47 0.17
CA SER A 104 -3.91 -8.44 0.38
C SER A 104 -4.36 -9.64 1.21
N LEU A 105 -5.09 -9.38 2.31
CA LEU A 105 -5.62 -10.43 3.17
C LEU A 105 -6.66 -11.30 2.44
N LYS A 106 -7.56 -10.69 1.66
CA LYS A 106 -8.53 -11.42 0.82
C LYS A 106 -7.84 -12.28 -0.23
N GLU A 107 -6.83 -11.77 -0.90
CA GLU A 107 -6.03 -12.50 -1.88
C GLU A 107 -5.24 -13.64 -1.20
N MET A 108 -4.63 -13.41 -0.05
CA MET A 108 -3.91 -14.45 0.71
C MET A 108 -4.83 -15.56 1.23
N GLY A 109 -6.05 -15.24 1.61
CA GLY A 109 -7.07 -16.21 2.04
C GLY A 109 -7.87 -16.82 0.89
N PHE A 110 -7.55 -16.49 -0.36
CA PHE A 110 -8.35 -16.93 -1.51
C PHE A 110 -8.28 -18.43 -1.72
N GLN A 111 -9.45 -19.04 -1.92
CA GLN A 111 -9.62 -20.45 -2.28
C GLN A 111 -10.41 -20.56 -3.58
N ALA A 112 -10.17 -21.63 -4.34
CA ALA A 112 -10.98 -21.90 -5.52
C ALA A 112 -12.43 -22.17 -5.09
N THR A 113 -13.34 -21.35 -5.61
CA THR A 113 -14.78 -21.54 -5.38
C THR A 113 -15.31 -22.66 -6.28
N ASP A 114 -16.43 -23.26 -5.90
CA ASP A 114 -17.08 -24.30 -6.72
C ASP A 114 -17.42 -23.79 -8.13
N ASP A 115 -17.79 -22.52 -8.25
CA ASP A 115 -18.06 -21.90 -9.56
C ASP A 115 -16.80 -21.82 -10.44
N LEU A 116 -15.65 -21.49 -9.83
CA LEU A 116 -14.36 -21.50 -10.56
C LEU A 116 -13.95 -22.91 -10.95
N VAL A 117 -14.14 -23.89 -10.06
CA VAL A 117 -13.86 -25.30 -10.36
C VAL A 117 -14.72 -25.79 -11.51
N LYS A 118 -16.01 -25.44 -11.55
CA LYS A 118 -16.91 -25.79 -12.66
C LYS A 118 -16.55 -25.09 -13.97
N ALA A 119 -16.11 -23.83 -13.89
CA ALA A 119 -15.83 -23.01 -15.07
C ALA A 119 -14.49 -23.32 -15.75
N MET A 120 -13.44 -23.70 -14.98
CA MET A 120 -12.09 -23.89 -15.51
C MET A 120 -11.46 -25.25 -15.20
N GLY A 121 -12.14 -26.11 -14.43
CA GLY A 121 -11.59 -27.37 -13.93
C GLY A 121 -10.84 -27.22 -12.62
N LYS A 122 -10.78 -28.32 -11.84
CA LYS A 122 -10.22 -28.30 -10.47
C LYS A 122 -8.74 -27.93 -10.45
N GLU A 123 -7.95 -28.55 -11.31
CA GLU A 123 -6.50 -28.33 -11.35
C GLU A 123 -6.18 -26.87 -11.68
N GLN A 124 -6.81 -26.29 -12.70
CA GLN A 124 -6.64 -24.91 -13.12
C GLN A 124 -7.11 -23.93 -12.05
N ALA A 125 -8.24 -24.21 -11.40
CA ALA A 125 -8.77 -23.38 -10.32
C ALA A 125 -7.83 -23.39 -9.09
N ASP A 126 -7.24 -24.53 -8.76
CA ASP A 126 -6.26 -24.65 -7.66
C ASP A 126 -4.95 -23.93 -8.00
N ILE A 127 -4.47 -24.02 -9.23
CA ILE A 127 -3.28 -23.27 -9.69
C ILE A 127 -3.57 -21.78 -9.60
N PHE A 128 -4.69 -21.32 -10.13
CA PHE A 128 -5.09 -19.91 -10.06
C PHE A 128 -5.17 -19.43 -8.61
N ALA A 129 -5.82 -20.17 -7.72
CA ALA A 129 -5.93 -19.80 -6.31
C ALA A 129 -4.56 -19.67 -5.62
N ARG A 130 -3.62 -20.59 -5.90
CA ARG A 130 -2.24 -20.45 -5.38
C ARG A 130 -1.54 -19.18 -5.87
N GLN A 131 -1.73 -18.84 -7.16
CA GLN A 131 -1.15 -17.61 -7.70
C GLN A 131 -1.78 -16.34 -7.09
N VAL A 132 -3.09 -16.33 -6.89
CA VAL A 132 -3.79 -15.21 -6.21
C VAL A 132 -3.26 -15.03 -4.78
N ARG A 133 -3.06 -16.11 -4.03
CA ARG A 133 -2.45 -16.03 -2.69
C ARG A 133 -1.04 -15.44 -2.73
N SER A 134 -0.23 -15.83 -3.71
CA SER A 134 1.10 -15.25 -3.91
C SER A 134 1.04 -13.75 -4.24
N ILE A 135 0.07 -13.31 -5.06
CA ILE A 135 -0.15 -11.89 -5.36
C ILE A 135 -0.48 -11.13 -4.09
N GLY A 136 -1.36 -11.66 -3.24
CA GLY A 136 -1.72 -11.05 -1.95
C GLY A 136 -0.52 -10.90 -1.02
N ALA A 137 0.30 -11.93 -0.89
CA ALA A 137 1.51 -11.89 -0.07
C ALA A 137 2.53 -10.86 -0.61
N GLN A 138 2.75 -10.81 -1.93
CA GLN A 138 3.63 -9.82 -2.55
C GLN A 138 3.11 -8.39 -2.41
N ARG A 139 1.79 -8.20 -2.49
CA ARG A 139 1.16 -6.88 -2.30
C ARG A 139 1.35 -6.39 -0.88
N LEU A 140 1.10 -7.24 0.11
CA LEU A 140 1.26 -6.89 1.52
C LEU A 140 2.72 -6.61 1.87
N SER A 141 3.65 -7.49 1.47
CA SER A 141 5.09 -7.29 1.71
C SER A 141 5.62 -6.04 1.01
N GLY A 142 5.20 -5.78 -0.23
CA GLY A 142 5.57 -4.55 -0.94
C GLY A 142 5.04 -3.30 -0.24
N TYR A 143 3.80 -3.33 0.26
CA TYR A 143 3.24 -2.23 1.03
C TYR A 143 4.02 -1.99 2.33
N VAL A 144 4.29 -3.03 3.11
CA VAL A 144 5.08 -2.93 4.36
C VAL A 144 6.50 -2.45 4.09
N ALA A 145 7.14 -2.96 3.03
CA ALA A 145 8.48 -2.53 2.63
C ALA A 145 8.50 -1.03 2.30
N MET A 146 7.59 -0.56 1.46
CA MET A 146 7.56 0.84 1.03
C MET A 146 7.10 1.80 2.12
N ALA A 147 6.11 1.41 2.93
CA ALA A 147 5.58 2.27 3.99
C ALA A 147 6.42 2.25 5.27
N GLY A 148 7.18 1.18 5.51
CA GLY A 148 7.90 0.96 6.76
C GLY A 148 9.41 0.81 6.61
N ALA A 149 9.84 -0.23 5.91
CA ALA A 149 11.26 -0.60 5.89
C ALA A 149 12.10 0.36 5.05
N ALA A 150 11.61 0.82 3.89
CA ALA A 150 12.39 1.67 3.00
C ALA A 150 12.76 3.04 3.64
N PRO A 151 11.84 3.80 4.26
CA PRO A 151 12.20 5.04 4.93
C PRO A 151 13.25 4.85 6.02
N LEU A 152 13.11 3.80 6.84
CA LEU A 152 14.08 3.48 7.88
C LEU A 152 15.45 3.09 7.31
N ALA A 153 15.48 2.29 6.24
CA ALA A 153 16.71 1.90 5.59
C ALA A 153 17.44 3.12 4.98
N PHE A 154 16.72 4.04 4.34
CA PHE A 154 17.31 5.29 3.82
C PHE A 154 17.87 6.16 4.95
N LYS A 155 17.12 6.30 6.04
CA LYS A 155 17.58 7.06 7.21
C LYS A 155 18.84 6.43 7.80
N SER A 156 18.84 5.12 8.07
CA SER A 156 19.97 4.39 8.63
C SER A 156 21.22 4.49 7.74
N ALA A 157 21.04 4.29 6.43
CA ALA A 157 22.15 4.42 5.48
C ALA A 157 22.74 5.83 5.46
N ALA A 158 21.93 6.88 5.53
CA ALA A 158 22.40 8.26 5.60
C ALA A 158 23.17 8.53 6.89
N HIS A 159 22.68 8.05 8.03
CA HIS A 159 23.39 8.15 9.32
C HIS A 159 24.75 7.45 9.27
N ASP A 160 24.79 6.21 8.75
CA ASP A 160 26.05 5.46 8.63
C ASP A 160 27.06 6.16 7.70
N MET A 161 26.57 6.74 6.60
CA MET A 161 27.43 7.46 5.64
C MET A 161 27.97 8.78 6.16
N LEU A 162 27.17 9.50 6.96
CA LEU A 162 27.51 10.83 7.50
C LEU A 162 28.09 10.74 8.92
N GLY A 163 28.11 9.56 9.54
CA GLY A 163 28.59 9.37 10.92
C GLY A 163 27.69 10.03 11.97
N ILE A 164 26.41 10.31 11.64
CA ILE A 164 25.47 10.96 12.56
C ILE A 164 25.02 9.95 13.62
N THR A 165 25.27 10.29 14.87
CA THR A 165 24.83 9.51 16.03
C THR A 165 23.37 9.79 16.40
N GLU A 166 22.73 8.87 17.14
CA GLU A 166 21.35 9.09 17.64
C GLU A 166 21.22 10.39 18.48
N ALA A 167 22.25 10.70 19.28
CA ALA A 167 22.25 11.93 20.09
C ALA A 167 22.33 13.19 19.24
N GLU A 168 23.10 13.18 18.17
CA GLU A 168 23.16 14.29 17.20
C GLU A 168 21.85 14.41 16.42
N GLU A 169 21.24 13.28 16.06
CA GLU A 169 19.91 13.30 15.42
C GLU A 169 18.86 13.97 16.33
N ASP A 170 18.82 13.64 17.61
CA ASP A 170 17.87 14.24 18.56
C ASP A 170 18.05 15.77 18.62
N ILE A 171 19.29 16.25 18.60
CA ILE A 171 19.62 17.68 18.56
C ILE A 171 19.13 18.32 17.26
N LEU A 172 19.43 17.70 16.12
CA LEU A 172 19.00 18.16 14.80
C LEU A 172 17.48 18.20 14.68
N GLN A 173 16.79 17.17 15.17
CA GLN A 173 15.31 17.14 15.19
C GLN A 173 14.71 18.19 16.14
N ALA A 174 15.37 18.47 17.26
CA ALA A 174 14.93 19.52 18.17
C ALA A 174 15.04 20.92 17.55
N GLY A 175 16.05 21.15 16.71
CA GLY A 175 16.25 22.38 15.94
C GLY A 175 15.42 22.48 14.65
N ALA A 176 14.88 21.36 14.17
CA ALA A 176 14.09 21.33 12.95
C ALA A 176 12.71 21.99 13.13
N ALA A 177 12.07 22.31 12.01
CA ALA A 177 10.76 22.97 12.02
C ALA A 177 9.71 22.13 12.79
N PRO A 178 8.82 22.77 13.58
CA PRO A 178 7.87 22.06 14.44
C PRO A 178 6.98 21.05 13.71
N TRP A 179 6.71 21.27 12.43
CA TRP A 179 5.88 20.37 11.61
C TRP A 179 6.61 19.14 11.10
N THR A 180 7.94 19.04 11.26
CA THR A 180 8.75 17.88 10.91
C THR A 180 8.90 16.88 12.04
N LYS A 181 8.40 17.23 13.25
CA LYS A 181 8.46 16.34 14.42
C LYS A 181 7.72 15.02 14.15
N GLY A 182 8.45 13.92 14.31
CA GLY A 182 7.93 12.57 14.05
C GLY A 182 7.98 12.12 12.58
N ASN A 183 8.48 12.99 11.68
CA ASN A 183 8.74 12.63 10.30
C ASN A 183 10.08 11.88 10.18
N THR A 184 10.22 11.08 9.13
CA THR A 184 11.51 10.46 8.80
C THR A 184 12.33 11.44 7.99
N LEU A 185 13.31 12.06 8.64
CA LEU A 185 14.28 12.95 8.02
C LEU A 185 15.51 12.14 7.57
N VAL A 186 15.94 12.35 6.35
CA VAL A 186 17.18 11.80 5.80
C VAL A 186 18.13 12.96 5.58
N TYR A 187 19.19 13.01 6.37
CA TYR A 187 20.20 14.04 6.28
C TYR A 187 21.07 13.84 5.05
N LEU A 188 21.42 14.93 4.38
CA LEU A 188 22.23 14.97 3.16
C LEU A 188 23.66 15.45 3.44
N THR A 189 23.85 16.18 4.53
CA THR A 189 25.13 16.72 4.95
C THR A 189 25.38 16.42 6.42
N GLU A 190 26.66 16.38 6.82
CA GLU A 190 27.02 16.45 8.22
C GLU A 190 26.57 17.79 8.81
N PRO A 191 26.29 17.86 10.14
CA PRO A 191 26.03 19.13 10.83
C PRO A 191 27.20 20.11 10.67
N ASP A 192 26.90 21.35 10.33
CA ASP A 192 27.89 22.41 10.27
C ASP A 192 28.28 22.91 11.68
N GLU A 193 29.19 23.91 11.75
CA GLU A 193 29.63 24.51 13.02
C GLU A 193 28.49 25.14 13.83
N LYS A 194 27.34 25.40 13.22
CA LYS A 194 26.13 25.94 13.87
C LYS A 194 25.15 24.84 14.28
N GLY A 195 25.44 23.57 13.94
CA GLY A 195 24.54 22.44 14.15
C GLY A 195 23.39 22.38 13.14
N GLU A 196 23.54 23.00 11.97
CA GLU A 196 22.55 22.94 10.88
C GLU A 196 22.98 21.84 9.88
N ALA A 197 22.02 21.04 9.39
CA ALA A 197 22.21 20.04 8.37
C ALA A 197 21.09 20.11 7.33
N GLU A 198 21.44 19.86 6.07
CA GLU A 198 20.43 19.71 5.00
C GLU A 198 19.76 18.34 5.11
N TYR A 199 18.45 18.29 4.93
CA TYR A 199 17.69 17.06 4.98
C TYR A 199 16.56 16.99 3.95
N ILE A 200 16.16 15.77 3.63
CA ILE A 200 14.94 15.48 2.88
C ILE A 200 13.92 14.87 3.85
N ASP A 201 12.72 15.42 3.87
CA ASP A 201 11.59 14.85 4.61
C ASP A 201 10.91 13.77 3.75
N LEU A 202 11.19 12.50 4.06
CA LEU A 202 10.62 11.36 3.35
C LEU A 202 9.12 11.19 3.59
N SER A 203 8.58 11.70 4.69
CA SER A 203 7.16 11.58 5.00
C SER A 203 6.27 12.29 3.98
N TYR A 204 6.79 13.32 3.30
CA TYR A 204 6.12 13.96 2.16
C TYR A 204 6.24 13.16 0.86
N MET A 205 7.33 12.43 0.68
CA MET A 205 7.57 11.63 -0.52
C MET A 205 6.90 10.25 -0.44
N LEU A 206 6.80 9.69 0.75
CA LEU A 206 6.25 8.36 1.04
C LEU A 206 5.03 8.48 1.97
N PRO A 207 3.91 8.98 1.47
CA PRO A 207 2.75 9.32 2.29
C PRO A 207 2.14 8.14 3.07
N TYR A 208 2.43 6.90 2.67
CA TYR A 208 1.99 5.70 3.38
C TYR A 208 2.74 5.46 4.70
N GLU A 209 3.89 6.07 4.90
CA GLU A 209 4.64 6.04 6.15
C GLU A 209 3.81 6.57 7.33
N PHE A 210 3.02 7.62 7.11
CA PHE A 210 2.10 8.18 8.09
C PHE A 210 1.20 7.13 8.74
N MET A 211 0.80 6.10 8.00
CA MET A 211 -0.05 5.02 8.53
C MET A 211 0.67 4.10 9.51
N LEU A 212 2.00 4.02 9.44
CA LEU A 212 2.80 3.17 10.31
C LEU A 212 3.37 3.92 11.52
N THR A 213 3.31 5.26 11.54
CA THR A 213 3.79 6.08 12.65
C THR A 213 3.17 5.67 13.99
N PRO A 214 1.84 5.47 14.14
CA PRO A 214 1.26 5.01 15.39
C PRO A 214 1.74 3.61 15.81
N ALA A 215 1.92 2.70 14.85
CA ALA A 215 2.40 1.36 15.13
C ALA A 215 3.87 1.38 15.57
N ARG A 216 4.71 2.22 14.94
CA ARG A 216 6.11 2.43 15.34
C ARG A 216 6.20 3.00 16.75
N ALA A 217 5.41 4.05 17.07
CA ALA A 217 5.38 4.63 18.40
C ALA A 217 4.98 3.60 19.47
N ALA A 218 3.96 2.79 19.20
CA ALA A 218 3.54 1.72 20.10
C ALA A 218 4.63 0.64 20.28
N MET A 219 5.34 0.27 19.21
CA MET A 219 6.46 -0.68 19.29
C MET A 219 7.63 -0.11 20.07
N GLN A 220 8.02 1.15 19.84
CA GLN A 220 9.08 1.82 20.58
C GLN A 220 8.75 1.89 22.07
N GLU A 221 7.51 2.25 22.42
CA GLU A 221 7.06 2.27 23.80
C GLU A 221 7.08 0.88 24.44
N TYR A 222 6.66 -0.16 23.73
CA TYR A 222 6.69 -1.55 24.19
C TYR A 222 8.12 -2.02 24.49
N PHE A 223 9.06 -1.80 23.57
CA PHE A 223 10.46 -2.19 23.75
C PHE A 223 11.16 -1.35 24.82
N ALA A 224 10.85 -0.05 24.91
CA ALA A 224 11.40 0.80 25.97
C ALA A 224 10.94 0.33 27.37
N LYS A 225 9.68 -0.05 27.53
CA LYS A 225 9.17 -0.61 28.81
C LYS A 225 9.73 -1.98 29.11
N GLY A 226 9.88 -2.86 28.11
CA GLY A 226 10.44 -4.19 28.29
C GLY A 226 11.93 -4.20 28.69
N SER A 227 12.68 -3.12 28.38
CA SER A 227 14.08 -2.97 28.81
C SER A 227 14.21 -2.46 30.27
N VAL A 228 13.17 -1.84 30.82
CA VAL A 228 13.16 -1.35 32.21
C VAL A 228 12.85 -2.48 33.22
N ASP A 229 12.08 -3.48 32.81
CA ASP A 229 11.74 -4.64 33.66
C ASP A 229 12.81 -5.75 33.69
N ALA A 230 13.85 -5.63 32.86
CA ALA A 230 14.95 -6.59 32.76
C ALA A 230 16.24 -6.16 33.51
N GLY A 231 16.27 -5.05 34.20
CA GLY A 231 17.35 -4.52 35.04
C GLY A 231 16.97 -4.52 36.51
#